data_c9d5ea3f606f6011f3be2f396c8fb3b3
#
_entry.id   c9d5ea3f606f6011f3be2f396c8fb3b3
#
_cell.length_a   1.000
_cell.length_b   1.000
_cell.length_c   1.000
_cell.angle_alpha   90.00
_cell.angle_beta   90.00
_cell.angle_gamma   90.00
#
_symmetry.space_group_name_H-M   'P 1'
#
loop_
_entity.id
_entity.type
_entity.pdbx_description
1 polymer ?
#
loop_
_entity_poly.entity_id
_entity_poly.type
_entity_poly.pdbx_seq_one_letter_code
_entity_poly.pdbx_strand_id
1 'polypeptide(L)'
;MSKTIKAEMWDKMQYLFRNYYDRMVHATLTFDGLLDADALKNVLVIMCEKAPVLHSSFHENPVNPYWKVEPYTVDDILTIKDSDDPEKEAYDFLCQSIPVSSNVQFKVIVLNKDGKSTFAMIVNHMCFDGGDFKYFLKKLAKNYNAFLSGENPTDLKQGTRSAEQVYTKLDAADKKVAKGLFKNISAVKDKHVFPLTEPRPDDHTMINIRKIDRDTFLNMKNAGKRLGVTVNDMLLAAYVRALYDISGMRDDETLSIPCMVDLRR
;
A
#
# COMPACT_ATOMS: atom_id res chain seq x y z
N MET A 1 14.03 -11.62 25.53
CA MET A 1 12.59 -11.36 25.39
C MET A 1 12.34 -10.89 23.96
N SER A 2 11.39 -11.46 23.24
CA SER A 2 11.04 -11.00 21.91
C SER A 2 10.44 -9.58 22.00
N LYS A 3 10.89 -8.67 21.13
CA LYS A 3 10.40 -7.30 21.06
C LYS A 3 8.98 -7.29 20.48
N THR A 4 8.05 -6.59 21.12
CA THR A 4 6.68 -6.41 20.63
C THR A 4 6.41 -4.95 20.28
N ILE A 5 5.54 -4.73 19.31
CA ILE A 5 5.07 -3.41 18.86
C ILE A 5 3.55 -3.41 19.02
N LYS A 6 3.01 -2.39 19.67
CA LYS A 6 1.56 -2.22 19.80
C LYS A 6 0.91 -2.07 18.44
N ALA A 7 -0.21 -2.77 18.22
CA ALA A 7 -1.01 -2.56 17.03
C ALA A 7 -1.78 -1.23 17.13
N GLU A 8 -1.64 -0.41 16.12
CA GLU A 8 -2.33 0.87 16.00
C GLU A 8 -3.75 0.69 15.44
N MET A 9 -4.54 1.76 15.47
CA MET A 9 -5.92 1.72 14.97
C MET A 9 -5.98 1.28 13.50
N TRP A 10 -5.03 1.72 12.68
CA TRP A 10 -4.94 1.33 11.28
C TRP A 10 -4.74 -0.18 11.10
N ASP A 11 -3.85 -0.79 11.89
CA ASP A 11 -3.60 -2.23 11.84
C ASP A 11 -4.86 -3.02 12.14
N LYS A 12 -5.58 -2.60 13.19
CA LYS A 12 -6.84 -3.22 13.61
C LYS A 12 -7.91 -3.13 12.52
N MET A 13 -8.08 -1.96 11.91
CA MET A 13 -9.01 -1.78 10.79
C MET A 13 -8.66 -2.71 9.63
N GLN A 14 -7.41 -2.69 9.18
CA GLN A 14 -6.96 -3.54 8.08
C GLN A 14 -7.15 -5.03 8.39
N TYR A 15 -6.91 -5.42 9.63
CA TYR A 15 -7.13 -6.80 10.06
C TYR A 15 -8.60 -7.19 10.07
N LEU A 16 -9.49 -6.33 10.55
CA LEU A 16 -10.95 -6.58 10.56
C LEU A 16 -11.49 -6.77 9.14
N PHE A 17 -11.02 -6.00 8.19
CA PHE A 17 -11.48 -6.05 6.80
C PHE A 17 -10.68 -7.02 5.91
N ARG A 18 -9.83 -7.86 6.48
CA ARG A 18 -8.90 -8.74 5.73
C ARG A 18 -9.53 -9.69 4.72
N ASN A 19 -10.79 -10.00 4.90
CA ASN A 19 -11.52 -10.92 4.02
C ASN A 19 -12.33 -10.22 2.92
N TYR A 20 -12.33 -8.87 2.90
CA TYR A 20 -13.16 -8.09 2.00
C TYR A 20 -12.41 -7.47 0.83
N TYR A 21 -11.08 -7.38 0.91
CA TYR A 21 -10.25 -6.79 -0.15
C TYR A 21 -8.80 -7.27 -0.05
N ASP A 22 -8.07 -7.11 -1.16
CA ASP A 22 -6.62 -7.34 -1.19
C ASP A 22 -5.92 -6.35 -0.25
N ARG A 23 -5.08 -6.89 0.62
CA ARG A 23 -4.32 -6.14 1.63
C ARG A 23 -2.88 -5.90 1.23
N MET A 24 -2.53 -6.16 -0.01
CA MET A 24 -1.17 -5.92 -0.46
C MET A 24 -1.08 -4.57 -1.18
N VAL A 25 0.03 -3.88 -0.95
CA VAL A 25 0.45 -2.75 -1.76
C VAL A 25 1.51 -3.26 -2.72
N HIS A 26 1.38 -2.92 -3.99
CA HIS A 26 2.14 -3.51 -5.07
C HIS A 26 3.02 -2.47 -5.78
N ALA A 27 4.20 -2.90 -6.22
CA ALA A 27 5.00 -2.17 -7.19
C ALA A 27 5.62 -3.14 -8.20
N THR A 28 5.72 -2.71 -9.44
CA THR A 28 6.57 -3.34 -10.45
C THR A 28 7.33 -2.26 -11.22
N LEU A 29 8.59 -2.55 -11.52
CA LEU A 29 9.53 -1.64 -12.18
C LEU A 29 10.42 -2.47 -13.12
N THR A 30 10.59 -2.02 -14.34
CA THR A 30 11.52 -2.64 -15.29
C THR A 30 12.73 -1.71 -15.50
N PHE A 31 13.92 -2.28 -15.46
CA PHE A 31 15.20 -1.60 -15.62
C PHE A 31 15.86 -2.08 -16.91
N ASP A 32 16.48 -1.17 -17.65
CA ASP A 32 17.20 -1.48 -18.88
C ASP A 32 18.59 -2.12 -18.63
N GLY A 33 18.92 -2.39 -17.37
CA GLY A 33 20.12 -3.10 -16.93
C GLY A 33 19.81 -4.10 -15.85
N LEU A 34 20.79 -4.98 -15.55
CA LEU A 34 20.67 -5.91 -14.43
C LEU A 34 20.86 -5.18 -13.10
N LEU A 35 19.99 -5.48 -12.14
CA LEU A 35 20.16 -5.03 -10.77
C LEU A 35 21.29 -5.85 -10.10
N ASP A 36 22.17 -5.13 -9.39
CA ASP A 36 23.19 -5.75 -8.57
C ASP A 36 22.56 -6.45 -7.36
N ALA A 37 22.76 -7.77 -7.30
CA ALA A 37 22.13 -8.62 -6.29
C ALA A 37 22.63 -8.30 -4.87
N ASP A 38 23.93 -8.04 -4.71
CA ASP A 38 24.53 -7.81 -3.41
C ASP A 38 24.15 -6.44 -2.86
N ALA A 39 24.14 -5.43 -3.73
CA ALA A 39 23.63 -4.10 -3.36
C ALA A 39 22.17 -4.17 -2.91
N LEU A 40 21.32 -4.86 -3.67
CA LEU A 40 19.90 -4.97 -3.33
C LEU A 40 19.67 -5.74 -2.02
N LYS A 41 20.36 -6.87 -1.81
CA LYS A 41 20.31 -7.65 -0.56
C LYS A 41 20.67 -6.80 0.65
N ASN A 42 21.83 -6.15 0.58
CA ASN A 42 22.34 -5.34 1.71
C ASN A 42 21.38 -4.20 2.04
N VAL A 43 20.91 -3.49 1.04
CA VAL A 43 20.03 -2.34 1.26
C VAL A 43 18.66 -2.76 1.78
N LEU A 44 18.08 -3.86 1.27
CA LEU A 44 16.81 -4.36 1.79
C LEU A 44 16.90 -4.79 3.26
N VAL A 45 17.99 -5.46 3.65
CA VAL A 45 18.22 -5.83 5.05
C VAL A 45 18.31 -4.60 5.94
N ILE A 46 19.16 -3.62 5.59
CA ILE A 46 19.28 -2.36 6.33
C ILE A 46 17.94 -1.65 6.49
N MET A 47 17.16 -1.59 5.41
CA MET A 47 15.85 -0.93 5.44
C MET A 47 14.81 -1.70 6.24
N CYS A 48 14.84 -3.04 6.19
CA CYS A 48 13.96 -3.89 6.97
C CYS A 48 14.21 -3.73 8.47
N GLU A 49 15.48 -3.73 8.90
CA GLU A 49 15.84 -3.52 10.29
C GLU A 49 15.43 -2.15 10.84
N LYS A 50 15.43 -1.12 9.99
CA LYS A 50 14.97 0.23 10.36
C LYS A 50 13.44 0.33 10.45
N ALA A 51 12.71 -0.64 9.94
CA ALA A 51 11.25 -0.71 9.99
C ALA A 51 10.80 -2.06 10.59
N PRO A 52 10.93 -2.28 11.91
CA PRO A 52 10.74 -3.59 12.53
C PRO A 52 9.38 -4.24 12.26
N VAL A 53 8.34 -3.46 11.96
CA VAL A 53 7.03 -4.00 11.57
C VAL A 53 7.10 -4.87 10.30
N LEU A 54 8.08 -4.62 9.43
CA LEU A 54 8.26 -5.39 8.19
C LEU A 54 8.77 -6.82 8.43
N HIS A 55 9.41 -7.06 9.59
CA HIS A 55 9.81 -8.39 10.01
C HIS A 55 9.14 -8.76 11.33
N SER A 56 7.83 -8.67 11.36
CA SER A 56 7.00 -8.99 12.53
C SER A 56 5.78 -9.80 12.13
N SER A 57 5.40 -10.74 12.95
CA SER A 57 4.13 -11.45 12.87
C SER A 57 3.04 -10.69 13.64
N PHE A 58 1.83 -10.62 13.08
CA PHE A 58 0.70 -10.01 13.78
C PHE A 58 -0.01 -11.03 14.66
N HIS A 59 -0.24 -10.67 15.91
CA HIS A 59 -0.94 -11.49 16.88
C HIS A 59 -2.28 -10.87 17.24
N GLU A 60 -3.33 -11.59 16.91
CA GLU A 60 -4.67 -11.23 17.30
C GLU A 60 -4.84 -11.38 18.82
N ASN A 61 -5.33 -10.33 19.45
CA ASN A 61 -5.74 -10.33 20.83
C ASN A 61 -7.01 -9.45 20.93
N PRO A 62 -8.09 -9.92 21.54
CA PRO A 62 -9.34 -9.17 21.61
C PRO A 62 -9.23 -7.78 22.23
N VAL A 63 -8.29 -7.59 23.15
CA VAL A 63 -8.10 -6.32 23.86
C VAL A 63 -6.91 -5.55 23.29
N ASN A 64 -5.76 -6.19 23.18
CA ASN A 64 -4.50 -5.57 22.83
C ASN A 64 -3.75 -6.37 21.75
N PRO A 65 -4.19 -6.33 20.48
CA PRO A 65 -3.42 -6.95 19.41
C PRO A 65 -2.05 -6.29 19.25
N TYR A 66 -1.07 -7.06 18.80
CA TYR A 66 0.32 -6.60 18.73
C TYR A 66 1.08 -7.28 17.60
N TRP A 67 2.19 -6.67 17.22
CA TRP A 67 3.20 -7.25 16.35
C TRP A 67 4.31 -7.82 17.20
N LYS A 68 4.77 -9.00 16.86
CA LYS A 68 5.95 -9.63 17.45
C LYS A 68 7.07 -9.60 16.45
N VAL A 69 8.18 -8.95 16.82
CA VAL A 69 9.38 -8.90 15.96
C VAL A 69 9.97 -10.31 15.88
N GLU A 70 10.14 -10.79 14.66
CA GLU A 70 10.60 -12.15 14.36
C GLU A 70 11.99 -12.14 13.71
N PRO A 71 12.78 -13.19 13.88
CA PRO A 71 13.97 -13.38 13.09
C PRO A 71 13.59 -13.65 11.62
N TYR A 72 14.44 -13.19 10.71
CA TYR A 72 14.29 -13.40 9.29
C TYR A 72 15.65 -13.53 8.61
N THR A 73 15.68 -14.05 7.41
CA THR A 73 16.83 -14.07 6.51
C THR A 73 16.54 -13.24 5.27
N VAL A 74 17.55 -12.91 4.52
CA VAL A 74 17.35 -12.19 3.25
C VAL A 74 16.52 -13.00 2.26
N ASP A 75 16.59 -14.32 2.31
CA ASP A 75 15.83 -15.22 1.42
C ASP A 75 14.32 -15.24 1.75
N ASP A 76 13.94 -14.84 2.95
CA ASP A 76 12.52 -14.67 3.31
C ASP A 76 11.90 -13.47 2.56
N ILE A 77 12.71 -12.47 2.18
CA ILE A 77 12.24 -11.20 1.61
C ILE A 77 12.61 -11.01 0.14
N LEU A 78 13.66 -11.65 -0.37
CA LEU A 78 14.17 -11.40 -1.71
C LEU A 78 14.42 -12.69 -2.47
N THR A 79 13.85 -12.80 -3.66
CA THR A 79 14.17 -13.82 -4.66
C THR A 79 14.74 -13.15 -5.90
N ILE A 80 15.88 -13.63 -6.39
CA ILE A 80 16.47 -13.19 -7.67
C ILE A 80 16.66 -14.40 -8.54
N LYS A 81 16.14 -14.38 -9.77
CA LYS A 81 16.27 -15.47 -10.72
C LYS A 81 16.14 -15.01 -12.16
N ASP A 82 16.64 -15.82 -13.08
CA ASP A 82 16.34 -15.68 -14.49
C ASP A 82 14.90 -16.14 -14.77
N SER A 83 14.28 -15.57 -15.81
CA SER A 83 12.90 -15.85 -16.17
C SER A 83 12.72 -15.80 -17.68
N ASP A 84 11.97 -16.75 -18.21
CA ASP A 84 11.58 -16.75 -19.62
C ASP A 84 10.42 -15.79 -19.92
N ASP A 85 9.61 -15.47 -18.90
CA ASP A 85 8.48 -14.54 -18.98
C ASP A 85 8.37 -13.67 -17.71
N PRO A 86 9.25 -12.63 -17.58
CA PRO A 86 9.27 -11.79 -16.40
C PRO A 86 7.96 -11.02 -16.16
N GLU A 87 7.21 -10.70 -17.21
CA GLU A 87 5.95 -9.96 -17.08
C GLU A 87 4.88 -10.84 -16.41
N LYS A 88 4.73 -12.08 -16.90
CA LYS A 88 3.78 -13.03 -16.32
C LYS A 88 4.18 -13.43 -14.90
N GLU A 89 5.46 -13.76 -14.66
CA GLU A 89 5.91 -14.16 -13.33
C GLU A 89 5.81 -13.02 -12.30
N ALA A 90 6.09 -11.78 -12.72
CA ALA A 90 5.87 -10.60 -11.86
C ALA A 90 4.38 -10.42 -11.56
N TYR A 91 3.50 -10.59 -12.55
CA TYR A 91 2.05 -10.53 -12.33
C TYR A 91 1.60 -11.61 -11.34
N ASP A 92 2.00 -12.87 -11.54
CA ASP A 92 1.66 -13.99 -10.66
C ASP A 92 2.18 -13.74 -9.22
N PHE A 93 3.36 -13.14 -9.08
CA PHE A 93 3.91 -12.75 -7.79
C PHE A 93 3.10 -11.62 -7.13
N LEU A 94 2.71 -10.61 -7.89
CA LEU A 94 1.90 -9.49 -7.36
C LEU A 94 0.50 -9.95 -6.90
N CYS A 95 -0.04 -11.02 -7.47
CA CYS A 95 -1.31 -11.62 -7.05
C CYS A 95 -1.22 -12.44 -5.76
N GLN A 96 -0.02 -12.62 -5.19
CA GLN A 96 0.15 -13.34 -3.93
C GLN A 96 -0.22 -12.47 -2.72
N SER A 97 -0.57 -13.14 -1.63
CA SER A 97 -0.78 -12.48 -0.33
C SER A 97 0.27 -12.96 0.68
N ILE A 98 0.60 -12.08 1.64
CA ILE A 98 1.45 -12.44 2.78
C ILE A 98 0.54 -12.65 3.99
N PRO A 99 0.54 -13.86 4.59
CA PRO A 99 -0.19 -14.10 5.83
C PRO A 99 0.28 -13.15 6.93
N VAL A 100 -0.64 -12.60 7.71
CA VAL A 100 -0.29 -11.68 8.81
C VAL A 100 0.56 -12.35 9.89
N SER A 101 0.51 -13.68 9.98
CA SER A 101 1.33 -14.51 10.88
C SER A 101 2.74 -14.79 10.34
N SER A 102 3.05 -14.35 9.11
CA SER A 102 4.40 -14.51 8.55
C SER A 102 5.43 -13.74 9.36
N ASN A 103 6.67 -14.25 9.39
CA ASN A 103 7.82 -13.55 9.98
C ASN A 103 8.22 -12.28 9.21
N VAL A 104 7.81 -12.15 7.94
CA VAL A 104 8.02 -10.95 7.11
C VAL A 104 6.71 -10.47 6.54
N GLN A 105 6.58 -9.15 6.37
CA GLN A 105 5.38 -8.49 5.86
C GLN A 105 5.58 -7.82 4.50
N PHE A 106 6.71 -8.08 3.85
CA PHE A 106 6.96 -7.68 2.47
C PHE A 106 7.82 -8.72 1.77
N LYS A 107 7.71 -8.78 0.45
CA LYS A 107 8.52 -9.65 -0.40
C LYS A 107 8.88 -8.93 -1.68
N VAL A 108 10.03 -9.27 -2.21
CA VAL A 108 10.58 -8.74 -3.47
C VAL A 108 10.99 -9.90 -4.35
N ILE A 109 10.68 -9.81 -5.63
CA ILE A 109 11.24 -10.68 -6.66
C ILE A 109 11.94 -9.83 -7.72
N VAL A 110 13.10 -10.28 -8.17
CA VAL A 110 13.81 -9.73 -9.33
C VAL A 110 13.92 -10.83 -10.37
N LEU A 111 13.41 -10.55 -11.54
CA LEU A 111 13.35 -11.45 -12.68
C LEU A 111 14.25 -10.89 -13.79
N ASN A 112 15.28 -11.64 -14.16
CA ASN A 112 16.24 -11.22 -15.16
C ASN A 112 15.95 -11.87 -16.51
N LYS A 113 16.02 -11.07 -17.58
CA LYS A 113 15.92 -11.52 -18.97
C LYS A 113 16.62 -10.55 -19.90
N ASP A 114 17.40 -11.06 -20.82
CA ASP A 114 18.04 -10.29 -21.92
C ASP A 114 18.79 -9.03 -21.44
N GLY A 115 19.53 -9.14 -20.31
CA GLY A 115 20.27 -8.03 -19.72
C GLY A 115 19.43 -6.98 -19.00
N LYS A 116 18.15 -7.24 -18.77
CA LYS A 116 17.21 -6.38 -18.03
C LYS A 116 16.72 -7.04 -16.76
N SER A 117 16.32 -6.24 -15.79
CA SER A 117 15.68 -6.73 -14.56
C SER A 117 14.26 -6.18 -14.42
N THR A 118 13.33 -7.07 -14.10
CA THR A 118 11.98 -6.71 -13.63
C THR A 118 11.93 -6.92 -12.12
N PHE A 119 11.78 -5.82 -11.38
CA PHE A 119 11.59 -5.80 -9.94
C PHE A 119 10.09 -5.78 -9.63
N ALA A 120 9.62 -6.69 -8.79
CA ALA A 120 8.26 -6.65 -8.25
C ALA A 120 8.30 -6.76 -6.72
N MET A 121 7.42 -6.02 -6.05
CA MET A 121 7.34 -5.95 -4.59
C MET A 121 5.89 -5.98 -4.14
N ILE A 122 5.62 -6.78 -3.13
CA ILE A 122 4.38 -6.77 -2.36
C ILE A 122 4.66 -6.44 -0.90
N VAL A 123 3.79 -5.65 -0.30
CA VAL A 123 3.88 -5.25 1.11
C VAL A 123 2.50 -5.34 1.73
N ASN A 124 2.39 -5.89 2.93
CA ASN A 124 1.15 -5.90 3.69
C ASN A 124 0.75 -4.45 4.04
N HIS A 125 -0.44 -4.05 3.62
CA HIS A 125 -0.97 -2.70 3.83
C HIS A 125 -1.17 -2.33 5.31
N MET A 126 -1.17 -3.33 6.21
CA MET A 126 -1.10 -3.08 7.65
C MET A 126 0.21 -2.37 8.05
N CYS A 127 1.31 -2.60 7.32
CA CYS A 127 2.62 -2.02 7.63
C CYS A 127 2.83 -0.64 7.06
N PHE A 128 2.39 -0.42 5.81
CA PHE A 128 2.59 0.81 5.05
C PHE A 128 1.30 1.29 4.42
N ASP A 129 1.09 2.59 4.44
CA ASP A 129 0.15 3.23 3.52
C ASP A 129 0.85 3.63 2.20
N GLY A 130 0.09 4.23 1.26
CA GLY A 130 0.63 4.62 -0.03
C GLY A 130 1.74 5.70 0.06
N GLY A 131 1.75 6.53 1.10
CA GLY A 131 2.79 7.53 1.35
C GLY A 131 4.08 6.88 1.86
N ASP A 132 3.95 5.98 2.83
CA ASP A 132 5.06 5.21 3.38
C ASP A 132 5.71 4.33 2.31
N PHE A 133 4.89 3.68 1.48
CA PHE A 133 5.37 2.84 0.38
C PHE A 133 6.19 3.63 -0.64
N LYS A 134 5.69 4.78 -1.08
CA LYS A 134 6.44 5.68 -1.98
C LYS A 134 7.74 6.17 -1.35
N TYR A 135 7.71 6.50 -0.07
CA TYR A 135 8.90 6.92 0.68
C TYR A 135 9.91 5.78 0.75
N PHE A 136 9.47 4.56 1.05
CA PHE A 136 10.30 3.36 1.11
C PHE A 136 10.98 3.10 -0.24
N LEU A 137 10.23 3.05 -1.35
CA LEU A 137 10.80 2.85 -2.69
C LEU A 137 11.82 3.93 -3.07
N LYS A 138 11.52 5.19 -2.75
CA LYS A 138 12.46 6.31 -3.00
C LYS A 138 13.76 6.14 -2.20
N LYS A 139 13.66 5.70 -0.95
CA LYS A 139 14.82 5.44 -0.10
C LYS A 139 15.59 4.20 -0.54
N LEU A 140 14.88 3.15 -0.95
CA LEU A 140 15.48 1.95 -1.53
C LEU A 140 16.37 2.33 -2.73
N ALA A 141 15.83 3.07 -3.70
CA ALA A 141 16.58 3.51 -4.86
C ALA A 141 17.79 4.39 -4.49
N LYS A 142 17.62 5.34 -3.54
CA LYS A 142 18.71 6.18 -3.09
C LYS A 142 19.83 5.39 -2.42
N ASN A 143 19.49 4.49 -1.52
CA ASN A 143 20.45 3.68 -0.78
C ASN A 143 21.13 2.64 -1.67
N TYR A 144 20.41 2.10 -2.64
CA TYR A 144 20.98 1.22 -3.66
C TYR A 144 22.06 1.94 -4.47
N ASN A 145 21.79 3.13 -4.96
CA ASN A 145 22.78 3.94 -5.68
C ASN A 145 23.97 4.33 -4.80
N ALA A 146 23.75 4.69 -3.53
CA ALA A 146 24.80 5.00 -2.59
C ALA A 146 25.71 3.79 -2.35
N PHE A 147 25.14 2.59 -2.18
CA PHE A 147 25.90 1.36 -2.02
C PHE A 147 26.80 1.08 -3.23
N LEU A 148 26.26 1.21 -4.45
CA LEU A 148 27.05 1.04 -5.69
C LEU A 148 28.18 2.06 -5.83
N SER A 149 28.00 3.26 -5.28
CA SER A 149 29.04 4.33 -5.28
C SER A 149 30.01 4.21 -4.11
N GLY A 150 29.89 3.19 -3.25
CA GLY A 150 30.72 3.05 -2.05
C GLY A 150 30.38 4.06 -0.93
N GLU A 151 29.23 4.72 -1.03
CA GLU A 151 28.73 5.65 -0.01
C GLU A 151 27.92 4.91 1.06
N ASN A 152 27.86 5.47 2.26
CA ASN A 152 27.02 4.92 3.31
C ASN A 152 25.53 5.15 3.01
N PRO A 153 24.67 4.13 3.21
CA PRO A 153 23.23 4.30 3.08
C PRO A 153 22.70 5.39 4.03
N THR A 154 21.78 6.20 3.53
CA THR A 154 21.13 7.23 4.36
C THR A 154 20.04 6.61 5.22
N ASP A 155 19.97 7.02 6.48
CA ASP A 155 18.96 6.53 7.41
C ASP A 155 17.52 6.74 6.91
N LEU A 156 16.69 5.73 7.17
CA LEU A 156 15.24 5.90 7.15
C LEU A 156 14.84 6.77 8.34
N LYS A 157 14.15 7.87 8.08
CA LYS A 157 13.50 8.60 9.17
C LYS A 157 12.39 7.70 9.72
N GLN A 158 12.56 7.26 10.95
CA GLN A 158 11.47 6.58 11.65
C GLN A 158 10.45 7.62 12.08
N GLY A 159 9.22 7.50 11.54
CA GLY A 159 8.06 8.19 12.05
C GLY A 159 7.43 7.42 13.20
N THR A 160 6.40 7.99 13.80
CA THR A 160 5.51 7.24 14.68
C THR A 160 4.39 6.61 13.85
N ARG A 161 4.00 5.38 14.18
CA ARG A 161 2.83 4.72 13.60
C ARG A 161 1.53 5.15 14.29
N SER A 162 1.63 5.88 15.40
CA SER A 162 0.48 6.31 16.18
C SER A 162 -0.34 7.38 15.45
N ALA A 163 -1.65 7.20 15.40
CA ALA A 163 -2.59 8.20 14.92
C ALA A 163 -2.58 9.48 15.78
N GLU A 164 -2.07 9.43 17.00
CA GLU A 164 -1.97 10.59 17.89
C GLU A 164 -1.14 11.73 17.30
N GLN A 165 -0.17 11.42 16.42
CA GLN A 165 0.62 12.43 15.72
C GLN A 165 -0.23 13.48 14.96
N VAL A 166 -1.43 13.08 14.50
CA VAL A 166 -2.37 14.00 13.84
C VAL A 166 -2.99 14.94 14.86
N TYR A 167 -3.38 14.40 16.01
CA TYR A 167 -4.03 15.18 17.06
C TYR A 167 -3.09 16.16 17.76
N THR A 168 -1.80 15.95 17.73
CA THR A 168 -0.82 16.90 18.28
C THR A 168 -0.74 18.21 17.49
N LYS A 169 -1.17 18.19 16.22
CA LYS A 169 -1.22 19.38 15.36
C LYS A 169 -2.47 20.22 15.55
N LEU A 170 -3.48 19.69 16.25
CA LEU A 170 -4.74 20.36 16.52
C LEU A 170 -4.67 21.09 17.86
N ASP A 171 -5.06 22.33 17.88
CA ASP A 171 -5.25 23.08 19.13
C ASP A 171 -6.54 22.64 19.88
N ALA A 172 -6.82 23.26 21.02
CA ALA A 172 -7.99 22.92 21.84
C ALA A 172 -9.32 23.26 21.14
N ALA A 173 -9.35 24.35 20.35
CA ALA A 173 -10.52 24.77 19.60
C ALA A 173 -10.81 23.79 18.45
N ASP A 174 -9.78 23.42 17.69
CA ASP A 174 -9.87 22.44 16.62
C ASP A 174 -10.36 21.08 17.13
N LYS A 175 -9.82 20.62 18.26
CA LYS A 175 -10.25 19.36 18.90
C LYS A 175 -11.73 19.40 19.31
N LYS A 176 -12.22 20.55 19.78
CA LYS A 176 -13.65 20.73 20.12
C LYS A 176 -14.53 20.68 18.88
N VAL A 177 -14.11 21.35 17.80
CA VAL A 177 -14.81 21.33 16.49
C VAL A 177 -14.85 19.91 15.94
N ALA A 178 -13.71 19.20 15.91
CA ALA A 178 -13.63 17.82 15.43
C ALA A 178 -14.58 16.88 16.20
N LYS A 179 -14.61 16.98 17.53
CA LYS A 179 -15.57 16.21 18.36
C LYS A 179 -17.04 16.55 18.05
N GLY A 180 -17.33 17.80 17.72
CA GLY A 180 -18.67 18.23 17.30
C GLY A 180 -19.08 17.63 15.96
N LEU A 181 -18.18 17.60 15.00
CA LEU A 181 -18.42 17.01 13.68
C LEU A 181 -18.76 15.52 13.78
N PHE A 182 -18.02 14.76 14.59
CA PHE A 182 -18.31 13.33 14.80
C PHE A 182 -19.72 13.07 15.37
N LYS A 183 -20.23 13.97 16.18
CA LYS A 183 -21.60 13.83 16.74
C LYS A 183 -22.69 14.07 15.69
N ASN A 184 -22.38 14.81 14.64
CA ASN A 184 -23.33 15.24 13.60
C ASN A 184 -23.19 14.45 12.29
N ILE A 185 -22.32 13.43 12.24
CA ILE A 185 -22.27 12.52 11.10
C ILE A 185 -23.59 11.74 11.11
N SER A 186 -24.54 12.18 10.30
CA SER A 186 -25.68 11.35 9.94
C SER A 186 -25.13 10.15 9.19
N ALA A 187 -25.36 8.96 9.69
CA ALA A 187 -25.10 7.75 8.91
C ALA A 187 -25.91 7.88 7.62
N VAL A 188 -25.22 8.08 6.50
CA VAL A 188 -25.85 7.95 5.19
C VAL A 188 -26.29 6.50 5.12
N LYS A 189 -27.58 6.27 5.09
CA LYS A 189 -28.12 4.94 4.88
C LYS A 189 -28.05 4.68 3.39
N ASP A 190 -27.00 4.01 2.96
CA ASP A 190 -26.94 3.50 1.60
C ASP A 190 -28.09 2.52 1.38
N LYS A 191 -28.94 2.84 0.44
CA LYS A 191 -30.07 1.98 0.07
C LYS A 191 -29.70 0.96 -0.99
N HIS A 192 -28.55 1.19 -1.64
CA HIS A 192 -28.09 0.36 -2.73
C HIS A 192 -27.10 -0.69 -2.24
N VAL A 193 -27.35 -1.93 -2.63
CA VAL A 193 -26.44 -3.05 -2.40
C VAL A 193 -25.81 -3.40 -3.74
N PHE A 194 -24.47 -3.31 -3.82
CA PHE A 194 -23.77 -3.75 -5.01
C PHE A 194 -23.94 -5.25 -5.23
N PRO A 195 -24.06 -5.70 -6.48
CA PRO A 195 -24.13 -7.12 -6.80
C PRO A 195 -22.75 -7.79 -6.67
N LEU A 196 -22.05 -7.52 -5.56
CA LEU A 196 -20.82 -8.19 -5.21
C LEU A 196 -21.16 -9.56 -4.66
N THR A 197 -20.62 -10.58 -5.29
CA THR A 197 -20.74 -11.95 -4.79
C THR A 197 -19.81 -12.16 -3.61
N GLU A 198 -20.22 -12.98 -2.65
CA GLU A 198 -19.30 -13.46 -1.60
C GLU A 198 -18.08 -14.13 -2.24
N PRO A 199 -16.86 -13.88 -1.70
CA PRO A 199 -15.65 -14.54 -2.18
C PRO A 199 -15.82 -16.06 -2.15
N ARG A 200 -15.48 -16.73 -3.24
CA ARG A 200 -15.48 -18.18 -3.32
C ARG A 200 -14.12 -18.74 -2.92
N PRO A 201 -14.03 -19.99 -2.43
CA PRO A 201 -12.74 -20.59 -2.10
C PRO A 201 -11.74 -20.63 -3.25
N ASP A 202 -12.23 -20.65 -4.48
CA ASP A 202 -11.42 -20.70 -5.71
C ASP A 202 -11.14 -19.31 -6.33
N ASP A 203 -11.62 -18.23 -5.69
CA ASP A 203 -11.39 -16.88 -6.19
C ASP A 203 -9.91 -16.51 -6.02
N HIS A 204 -9.32 -16.02 -7.10
CA HIS A 204 -7.93 -15.56 -7.14
C HIS A 204 -7.87 -14.04 -7.19
N THR A 205 -6.87 -13.47 -6.53
CA THR A 205 -6.55 -12.05 -6.69
C THR A 205 -6.21 -11.76 -8.14
N MET A 206 -6.87 -10.78 -8.73
CA MET A 206 -6.59 -10.29 -10.07
C MET A 206 -6.23 -8.81 -10.04
N ILE A 207 -5.18 -8.44 -10.78
CA ILE A 207 -4.75 -7.05 -10.92
C ILE A 207 -5.09 -6.59 -12.34
N ASN A 208 -5.97 -5.60 -12.44
CA ASN A 208 -6.33 -5.02 -13.73
C ASN A 208 -5.50 -3.76 -13.97
N ILE A 209 -4.67 -3.78 -15.01
CA ILE A 209 -3.80 -2.67 -15.36
C ILE A 209 -4.34 -1.98 -16.61
N ARG A 210 -4.54 -0.65 -16.53
CA ARG A 210 -4.88 0.21 -17.68
C ARG A 210 -3.87 1.32 -17.76
N LYS A 211 -3.28 1.48 -18.93
CA LYS A 211 -2.34 2.58 -19.21
C LYS A 211 -3.09 3.70 -19.95
N ILE A 212 -2.94 4.91 -19.47
CA ILE A 212 -3.43 6.12 -20.14
C ILE A 212 -2.20 6.76 -20.78
N ASP A 213 -2.27 7.04 -22.07
CA ASP A 213 -1.19 7.71 -22.77
C ASP A 213 -0.98 9.14 -22.25
N ARG A 214 0.22 9.67 -22.52
CA ARG A 214 0.65 10.97 -22.00
C ARG A 214 -0.27 12.11 -22.44
N ASP A 215 -0.70 12.08 -23.69
CA ASP A 215 -1.48 13.19 -24.25
C ASP A 215 -2.90 13.19 -23.68
N THR A 216 -3.52 12.03 -23.57
CA THR A 216 -4.79 11.84 -22.85
C THR A 216 -4.70 12.33 -21.42
N PHE A 217 -3.63 11.93 -20.68
CA PHE A 217 -3.43 12.39 -19.31
C PHE A 217 -3.25 13.91 -19.21
N LEU A 218 -2.47 14.53 -20.12
CA LEU A 218 -2.29 15.98 -20.15
C LEU A 218 -3.61 16.70 -20.47
N ASN A 219 -4.41 16.18 -21.38
CA ASN A 219 -5.73 16.73 -21.70
C ASN A 219 -6.67 16.67 -20.49
N MET A 220 -6.71 15.54 -19.76
CA MET A 220 -7.44 15.41 -18.50
C MET A 220 -6.97 16.46 -17.49
N LYS A 221 -5.66 16.58 -17.27
CA LYS A 221 -5.08 17.54 -16.33
C LYS A 221 -5.44 18.99 -16.69
N ASN A 222 -5.40 19.35 -17.97
CA ASN A 222 -5.76 20.67 -18.44
C ASN A 222 -7.27 20.94 -18.30
N ALA A 223 -8.11 19.95 -18.57
CA ALA A 223 -9.55 20.04 -18.34
C ALA A 223 -9.84 20.25 -16.85
N GLY A 224 -9.22 19.46 -15.97
CA GLY A 224 -9.34 19.62 -14.52
C GLY A 224 -8.96 21.03 -14.03
N LYS A 225 -7.86 21.59 -14.55
CA LYS A 225 -7.46 22.98 -14.23
C LYS A 225 -8.52 24.02 -14.64
N ARG A 226 -9.14 23.86 -15.82
CA ARG A 226 -10.22 24.76 -16.26
C ARG A 226 -11.46 24.66 -15.39
N LEU A 227 -11.75 23.47 -14.86
CA LEU A 227 -12.92 23.21 -14.01
C LEU A 227 -12.64 23.42 -12.52
N GLY A 228 -11.41 23.75 -12.13
CA GLY A 228 -11.01 23.91 -10.73
C GLY A 228 -10.98 22.60 -9.93
N VAL A 229 -10.84 21.45 -10.60
CA VAL A 229 -10.81 20.13 -9.99
C VAL A 229 -9.47 19.42 -10.22
N THR A 230 -9.13 18.47 -9.34
CA THR A 230 -7.91 17.68 -9.48
C THR A 230 -8.15 16.45 -10.39
N VAL A 231 -7.06 15.84 -10.86
CA VAL A 231 -7.14 14.55 -11.58
C VAL A 231 -7.77 13.47 -10.69
N ASN A 232 -7.49 13.51 -9.39
CA ASN A 232 -8.08 12.57 -8.44
C ASN A 232 -9.60 12.71 -8.36
N ASP A 233 -10.13 13.94 -8.34
CA ASP A 233 -11.57 14.20 -8.35
C ASP A 233 -12.22 13.66 -9.63
N MET A 234 -11.55 13.83 -10.78
CA MET A 234 -12.03 13.32 -12.07
C MET A 234 -12.05 11.79 -12.10
N LEU A 235 -11.00 11.14 -11.57
CA LEU A 235 -10.95 9.68 -11.50
C LEU A 235 -12.01 9.13 -10.54
N LEU A 236 -12.21 9.79 -9.40
CA LEU A 236 -13.25 9.41 -8.45
C LEU A 236 -14.66 9.56 -9.07
N ALA A 237 -14.92 10.65 -9.78
CA ALA A 237 -16.19 10.85 -10.49
C ALA A 237 -16.40 9.76 -11.57
N ALA A 238 -15.37 9.42 -12.32
CA ALA A 238 -15.44 8.35 -13.31
C ALA A 238 -15.70 6.98 -12.64
N TYR A 239 -15.08 6.72 -11.51
CA TYR A 239 -15.32 5.51 -10.71
C TYR A 239 -16.76 5.42 -10.22
N VAL A 240 -17.28 6.51 -9.63
CA VAL A 240 -18.69 6.59 -9.18
C VAL A 240 -19.64 6.35 -10.35
N ARG A 241 -19.37 6.97 -11.51
CA ARG A 241 -20.18 6.77 -12.70
C ARG A 241 -20.17 5.32 -13.16
N ALA A 242 -19.02 4.69 -13.21
CA ALA A 242 -18.90 3.27 -13.57
C ALA A 242 -19.67 2.36 -12.59
N LEU A 243 -19.60 2.65 -11.31
CA LEU A 243 -20.39 1.92 -10.30
C LEU A 243 -21.89 2.09 -10.53
N TYR A 244 -22.33 3.31 -10.82
CA TYR A 244 -23.72 3.59 -11.15
C TYR A 244 -24.19 2.79 -12.39
N ASP A 245 -23.40 2.82 -13.47
CA ASP A 245 -23.74 2.15 -14.72
C ASP A 245 -23.77 0.62 -14.58
N ILE A 246 -22.90 0.03 -13.72
CA ILE A 246 -22.82 -1.43 -13.52
C ILE A 246 -23.91 -1.93 -12.56
N SER A 247 -24.21 -1.17 -11.52
CA SER A 247 -25.05 -1.62 -10.41
C SER A 247 -26.54 -1.43 -10.65
N GLY A 248 -26.93 -0.67 -11.67
CA GLY A 248 -28.34 -0.32 -11.93
C GLY A 248 -28.93 0.56 -10.83
N MET A 249 -28.13 1.41 -10.19
CA MET A 249 -28.61 2.38 -9.21
C MET A 249 -29.68 3.28 -9.80
N ARG A 250 -30.67 3.62 -8.98
CA ARG A 250 -31.70 4.59 -9.34
C ARG A 250 -31.25 6.00 -8.92
N ASP A 251 -31.83 7.01 -9.54
CA ASP A 251 -31.48 8.44 -9.27
C ASP A 251 -31.78 8.89 -7.83
N ASP A 252 -32.68 8.19 -7.12
CA ASP A 252 -33.02 8.47 -5.72
C ASP A 252 -32.19 7.68 -4.69
N GLU A 253 -31.24 6.88 -5.16
CA GLU A 253 -30.33 6.11 -4.29
C GLU A 253 -29.04 6.87 -3.98
N THR A 254 -28.48 6.59 -2.83
CA THR A 254 -27.23 7.20 -2.36
C THR A 254 -26.14 6.15 -2.19
N LEU A 255 -24.92 6.55 -2.47
CA LEU A 255 -23.71 5.75 -2.29
C LEU A 255 -22.70 6.52 -1.46
N SER A 256 -22.21 5.90 -0.39
CA SER A 256 -21.13 6.43 0.43
C SER A 256 -19.81 5.79 0.01
N ILE A 257 -18.85 6.62 -0.41
CA ILE A 257 -17.50 6.17 -0.77
C ILE A 257 -16.51 6.77 0.22
N PRO A 258 -15.84 5.96 1.06
CA PRO A 258 -14.81 6.45 1.96
C PRO A 258 -13.60 6.91 1.17
N CYS A 259 -13.20 8.16 1.36
CA CYS A 259 -11.99 8.73 0.76
C CYS A 259 -10.89 8.88 1.81
N MET A 260 -9.73 8.31 1.54
CA MET A 260 -8.57 8.42 2.42
C MET A 260 -7.79 9.69 2.10
N VAL A 261 -7.46 10.47 3.12
CA VAL A 261 -6.72 11.72 3.01
C VAL A 261 -5.43 11.63 3.82
N ASP A 262 -4.30 12.04 3.23
CA ASP A 262 -3.03 12.12 3.94
C ASP A 262 -2.99 13.36 4.82
N LEU A 263 -3.05 13.17 6.13
CA LEU A 263 -3.05 14.23 7.14
C LEU A 263 -1.64 14.61 7.66
N ARG A 264 -0.59 14.01 7.11
CA ARG A 264 0.81 14.28 7.53
C ARG A 264 1.39 15.55 6.92
N ARG A 265 0.72 16.18 5.99
CA ARG A 265 1.12 17.42 5.32
C ARG A 265 0.78 18.66 6.12
#